data_1e160dbeaa4e23eab8379f002eaa9e25
#
_entry.id   1e160dbeaa4e23eab8379f002eaa9e25
#
_cell.length_a   1.000
_cell.length_b   1.000
_cell.length_c   1.000
_cell.angle_alpha   90.00
_cell.angle_beta   90.00
_cell.angle_gamma   90.00
#
_symmetry.space_group_name_H-M   'P 1'
#
loop_
_entity.id
_entity.type
_entity.pdbx_description
1 polymer ?
#
loop_
_entity_poly.entity_id
_entity_poly.type
_entity_poly.pdbx_seq_one_letter_code
_entity_poly.pdbx_strand_id
1 'polypeptide(L)'
;MEQGSETQPGPESRVLIIMTGGTICMRRSMNGFVPAQGFLETCMAPQRPFNDGSSPSDINVIIDDEGTEQPHRSYRTPISTYQKHVRYAVLEFKELLDSSSVNADGWTHIAQTIYRNYRLFDAFVILHGTDSLAYTCSALSFMLQNLGKPVILTGSQAPMLELQNDATPNLLGSLIIAGHFMIPEVCLFFNYSLMRGNRTTKVSATDFAAFASPNLPPLATISSLKTHVSWDLVYRSINLKAFSIQTSRATGNVAPLRIFPGIKPELVEAVLRLDGLKGLVLETFGAGNAPGGPDGALTRVFADAVKRGIVIVNVTQCMTGTVSPLYEPAMLLQRAGVVPGHDMTSEAALAKLSYLLALPNLTIEDVRQQMAISLRGELTAQTSVVFAHPGTANLTSLCYAISKGSEEEVQEILKGDIGWVVNEADYSGNTPLVGPILHIRMARKLLICGLNTG
;
A
#
# COMPACT_ATOMS: atom_id res chain seq x y z
N MET A 1 -36.39 -26.85 32.77
CA MET A 1 -35.23 -26.03 33.14
C MET A 1 -34.10 -26.43 32.18
N GLU A 2 -34.05 -25.77 31.04
CA GLU A 2 -32.91 -25.93 30.09
C GLU A 2 -31.76 -25.10 30.63
N GLN A 3 -30.69 -25.78 31.01
CA GLN A 3 -29.42 -25.13 31.32
C GLN A 3 -28.90 -24.54 30.01
N GLY A 4 -28.92 -23.21 29.91
CA GLY A 4 -28.26 -22.49 28.80
C GLY A 4 -26.77 -22.84 28.86
N SER A 5 -26.32 -23.59 27.86
CA SER A 5 -24.89 -23.73 27.58
C SER A 5 -24.34 -22.34 27.24
N GLU A 6 -23.59 -21.76 28.16
CA GLU A 6 -22.69 -20.65 27.81
C GLU A 6 -21.71 -21.18 26.76
N THR A 7 -22.05 -21.00 25.50
CA THR A 7 -21.14 -21.24 24.40
C THR A 7 -19.96 -20.26 24.58
N GLN A 8 -18.77 -20.79 24.83
CA GLN A 8 -17.55 -19.99 24.82
C GLN A 8 -17.53 -19.15 23.55
N PRO A 9 -17.26 -17.84 23.65
CA PRO A 9 -17.21 -17.01 22.46
C PRO A 9 -16.16 -17.59 21.50
N GLY A 10 -16.59 -17.84 20.26
CA GLY A 10 -15.70 -18.35 19.21
C GLY A 10 -14.52 -17.38 18.97
N PRO A 11 -13.46 -17.81 18.25
CA PRO A 11 -12.29 -16.97 17.99
C PRO A 11 -12.71 -15.67 17.28
N GLU A 12 -12.19 -14.56 17.75
CA GLU A 12 -12.48 -13.23 17.17
C GLU A 12 -11.19 -12.47 16.85
N SER A 13 -11.24 -11.62 15.83
CA SER A 13 -10.23 -10.60 15.55
C SER A 13 -10.75 -9.23 15.94
N ARG A 14 -9.86 -8.37 16.42
CA ARG A 14 -10.17 -6.99 16.81
C ARG A 14 -9.73 -6.03 15.73
N VAL A 15 -10.68 -5.27 15.18
CA VAL A 15 -10.42 -4.27 14.12
C VAL A 15 -10.83 -2.89 14.62
N LEU A 16 -9.93 -1.92 14.51
CA LEU A 16 -10.26 -0.52 14.73
C LEU A 16 -10.66 0.12 13.40
N ILE A 17 -11.88 0.62 13.34
CA ILE A 17 -12.34 1.47 12.24
C ILE A 17 -12.02 2.92 12.62
N ILE A 18 -11.24 3.61 11.80
CA ILE A 18 -10.92 5.02 11.95
C ILE A 18 -11.75 5.79 10.92
N MET A 19 -12.71 6.58 11.38
CA MET A 19 -13.57 7.35 10.52
C MET A 19 -13.05 8.78 10.39
N THR A 20 -12.48 9.09 9.23
CA THR A 20 -11.95 10.43 8.93
C THR A 20 -12.95 11.33 8.25
N GLY A 21 -14.02 10.79 7.68
CA GLY A 21 -15.05 11.50 6.92
C GLY A 21 -15.37 10.81 5.59
N GLY A 22 -15.74 11.60 4.61
CA GLY A 22 -16.08 11.14 3.25
C GLY A 22 -17.54 10.75 3.07
N THR A 23 -17.92 10.49 1.81
CA THR A 23 -19.32 10.21 1.39
C THR A 23 -19.96 9.07 2.17
N ILE A 24 -19.16 8.05 2.55
CA ILE A 24 -19.65 6.87 3.27
C ILE A 24 -20.44 7.21 4.55
N CYS A 25 -20.07 8.28 5.27
CA CYS A 25 -20.70 8.72 6.51
C CYS A 25 -21.66 9.91 6.32
N MET A 26 -21.92 10.33 5.09
CA MET A 26 -22.78 11.49 4.83
C MET A 26 -24.26 11.13 4.96
N ARG A 27 -25.06 12.14 5.31
CA ARG A 27 -26.52 12.07 5.35
C ARG A 27 -27.14 13.19 4.52
N ARG A 28 -28.33 12.94 4.01
CA ARG A 28 -29.12 13.97 3.33
C ARG A 28 -29.48 15.09 4.29
N SER A 29 -29.27 16.31 3.84
CA SER A 29 -29.71 17.54 4.48
C SER A 29 -30.36 18.46 3.45
N MET A 30 -30.93 19.60 3.91
CA MET A 30 -31.45 20.63 3.00
C MET A 30 -30.36 21.26 2.11
N ASN A 31 -29.10 21.16 2.53
CA ASN A 31 -27.92 21.69 1.82
C ASN A 31 -27.15 20.60 1.03
N GLY A 32 -27.77 19.45 0.76
CA GLY A 32 -27.14 18.30 0.13
C GLY A 32 -26.62 17.28 1.15
N PHE A 33 -25.64 16.48 0.75
CA PHE A 33 -25.01 15.52 1.65
C PHE A 33 -24.00 16.20 2.58
N VAL A 34 -24.10 15.90 3.87
CA VAL A 34 -23.21 16.44 4.91
C VAL A 34 -22.66 15.31 5.77
N PRO A 35 -21.38 15.34 6.18
CA PRO A 35 -20.82 14.38 7.11
C PRO A 35 -21.61 14.36 8.43
N ALA A 36 -21.82 13.16 8.99
CA ALA A 36 -22.56 12.98 10.24
C ALA A 36 -21.81 12.06 11.18
N GLN A 37 -21.78 12.43 12.45
CA GLN A 37 -21.25 11.59 13.53
C GLN A 37 -22.24 10.51 13.97
N GLY A 38 -21.79 9.58 14.79
CA GLY A 38 -22.59 8.46 15.28
C GLY A 38 -22.74 7.36 14.22
N PHE A 39 -21.73 7.15 13.39
CA PHE A 39 -21.76 6.18 12.29
C PHE A 39 -21.97 4.74 12.77
N LEU A 40 -21.29 4.37 13.87
CA LEU A 40 -21.43 3.02 14.45
C LEU A 40 -22.90 2.71 14.76
N GLU A 41 -23.57 3.59 15.51
CA GLU A 41 -24.91 3.35 16.04
C GLU A 41 -25.98 3.52 14.97
N THR A 42 -25.76 4.40 14.02
CA THR A 42 -26.79 4.78 13.04
C THR A 42 -26.67 4.06 11.72
N CYS A 43 -25.47 3.68 11.33
CA CYS A 43 -25.22 3.07 10.02
C CYS A 43 -24.86 1.58 10.12
N MET A 44 -24.05 1.19 11.08
CA MET A 44 -23.53 -0.18 11.16
C MET A 44 -24.37 -1.09 12.08
N ALA A 45 -24.57 -0.70 13.32
CA ALA A 45 -25.25 -1.54 14.33
C ALA A 45 -26.66 -2.02 13.93
N PRO A 46 -27.48 -1.25 13.18
CA PRO A 46 -28.78 -1.71 12.71
C PRO A 46 -28.72 -2.77 11.61
N GLN A 47 -27.59 -2.93 10.94
CA GLN A 47 -27.44 -3.84 9.80
C GLN A 47 -26.90 -5.20 10.24
N ARG A 48 -27.62 -6.28 9.92
CA ARG A 48 -27.24 -7.66 10.26
C ARG A 48 -25.82 -8.07 9.83
N PRO A 49 -25.26 -7.67 8.69
CA PRO A 49 -23.88 -8.04 8.35
C PRO A 49 -22.83 -7.52 9.31
N PHE A 50 -23.12 -6.44 10.04
CA PHE A 50 -22.19 -5.82 10.99
C PHE A 50 -22.50 -6.19 12.45
N ASN A 51 -23.65 -6.81 12.74
CA ASN A 51 -24.08 -7.09 14.10
C ASN A 51 -24.74 -8.47 14.16
N ASP A 52 -24.15 -9.39 14.92
CA ASP A 52 -24.66 -10.75 15.12
C ASP A 52 -25.82 -10.83 16.11
N GLY A 53 -26.26 -9.69 16.68
CA GLY A 53 -27.33 -9.60 17.66
C GLY A 53 -26.89 -9.86 19.08
N SER A 54 -25.61 -10.15 19.36
CA SER A 54 -25.07 -10.23 20.70
C SER A 54 -25.03 -8.85 21.37
N SER A 55 -25.05 -8.84 22.71
CA SER A 55 -24.90 -7.60 23.47
C SER A 55 -23.57 -6.92 23.11
N PRO A 56 -23.58 -5.60 22.86
CA PRO A 56 -22.34 -4.86 22.62
C PRO A 56 -21.41 -4.95 23.84
N SER A 57 -20.13 -4.89 23.61
CA SER A 57 -19.10 -4.81 24.65
C SER A 57 -18.19 -3.63 24.41
N ASP A 58 -17.49 -3.18 25.43
CA ASP A 58 -16.54 -2.09 25.28
C ASP A 58 -15.14 -2.62 24.99
N ILE A 59 -14.42 -1.90 24.11
CA ILE A 59 -12.99 -2.09 23.83
C ILE A 59 -12.28 -0.78 24.10
N ASN A 60 -11.14 -0.83 24.77
CA ASN A 60 -10.33 0.35 24.99
C ASN A 60 -9.68 0.82 23.70
N VAL A 61 -9.75 2.12 23.45
CA VAL A 61 -9.11 2.83 22.32
C VAL A 61 -8.29 3.98 22.87
N ILE A 62 -7.05 4.13 22.41
CA ILE A 62 -6.18 5.24 22.78
C ILE A 62 -6.49 6.43 21.87
N ILE A 63 -6.91 7.53 22.46
CA ILE A 63 -7.46 8.69 21.73
C ILE A 63 -6.47 9.85 21.56
N ASP A 64 -5.43 9.94 22.39
CA ASP A 64 -4.46 11.04 22.39
C ASP A 64 -3.00 10.58 22.51
N ASP A 65 -2.08 11.54 22.47
CA ASP A 65 -0.64 11.29 22.59
C ASP A 65 -0.20 10.95 24.02
N GLU A 66 -1.03 11.25 25.01
CA GLU A 66 -0.77 10.95 26.42
C GLU A 66 -1.07 9.49 26.75
N GLY A 67 -1.68 8.76 25.82
CA GLY A 67 -2.04 7.36 25.98
C GLY A 67 -3.34 7.15 26.74
N THR A 68 -4.24 8.15 26.75
CA THR A 68 -5.53 8.06 27.40
C THR A 68 -6.39 7.00 26.75
N GLU A 69 -6.68 5.92 27.48
CA GLU A 69 -7.58 4.88 27.04
C GLU A 69 -9.04 5.24 27.36
N GLN A 70 -9.89 5.13 26.34
CA GLN A 70 -11.34 5.30 26.52
C GLN A 70 -12.09 4.05 26.04
N PRO A 71 -13.12 3.60 26.80
CA PRO A 71 -13.99 2.52 26.38
C PRO A 71 -14.84 2.98 25.19
N HIS A 72 -14.73 2.27 24.08
CA HIS A 72 -15.56 2.45 22.89
C HIS A 72 -16.46 1.25 22.72
N ARG A 73 -17.75 1.51 22.47
CA ARG A 73 -18.71 0.46 22.16
C ARG A 73 -18.27 -0.31 20.94
N SER A 74 -18.32 -1.64 21.05
CA SER A 74 -17.95 -2.54 19.97
C SER A 74 -19.07 -3.52 19.67
N TYR A 75 -19.19 -3.85 18.39
CA TYR A 75 -20.05 -4.92 17.87
C TYR A 75 -19.18 -5.98 17.21
N ARG A 76 -19.78 -7.10 16.88
CA ARG A 76 -19.10 -8.15 16.10
C ARG A 76 -19.97 -8.60 14.93
N THR A 77 -19.32 -8.94 13.84
CA THR A 77 -19.98 -9.53 12.70
C THR A 77 -20.55 -10.89 13.03
N PRO A 78 -21.55 -11.39 12.30
CA PRO A 78 -21.87 -12.81 12.31
C PRO A 78 -20.62 -13.65 12.05
N ILE A 79 -20.67 -14.94 12.43
CA ILE A 79 -19.58 -15.87 12.16
C ILE A 79 -19.36 -15.98 10.64
N SER A 80 -18.13 -15.81 10.21
CA SER A 80 -17.76 -15.91 8.81
C SER A 80 -17.61 -17.37 8.35
N THR A 81 -17.47 -17.59 7.05
CA THR A 81 -17.09 -18.89 6.47
C THR A 81 -15.75 -19.41 6.97
N TYR A 82 -14.92 -18.54 7.57
CA TYR A 82 -13.63 -18.88 8.20
C TYR A 82 -13.76 -19.22 9.69
N GLN A 83 -14.99 -19.45 10.19
CA GLN A 83 -15.29 -19.83 11.58
C GLN A 83 -14.77 -18.83 12.60
N LYS A 84 -14.80 -17.54 12.28
CA LYS A 84 -14.29 -16.46 13.12
C LYS A 84 -15.20 -15.24 13.01
N HIS A 85 -15.36 -14.53 14.13
CA HIS A 85 -16.00 -13.22 14.15
C HIS A 85 -14.97 -12.09 13.96
N VAL A 86 -15.44 -10.95 13.48
CA VAL A 86 -14.67 -9.71 13.53
C VAL A 86 -15.35 -8.78 14.52
N ARG A 87 -14.68 -8.53 15.65
CA ARG A 87 -15.09 -7.51 16.61
C ARG A 87 -14.48 -6.18 16.22
N TYR A 88 -15.28 -5.14 16.19
CA TYR A 88 -14.81 -3.83 15.77
C TYR A 88 -15.37 -2.71 16.65
N ALA A 89 -14.60 -1.65 16.81
CA ALA A 89 -15.00 -0.37 17.34
C ALA A 89 -14.76 0.72 16.30
N VAL A 90 -15.48 1.83 16.37
CA VAL A 90 -15.30 2.99 15.48
C VAL A 90 -14.76 4.16 16.29
N LEU A 91 -13.60 4.67 15.87
CA LEU A 91 -13.05 5.93 16.33
C LEU A 91 -13.34 7.01 15.28
N GLU A 92 -14.27 7.88 15.59
CA GLU A 92 -14.63 9.01 14.74
C GLU A 92 -13.72 10.21 15.04
N PHE A 93 -13.14 10.80 13.99
CA PHE A 93 -12.42 12.05 14.18
C PHE A 93 -13.37 13.18 14.57
N LYS A 94 -12.93 14.06 15.46
CA LYS A 94 -13.74 15.18 15.94
C LYS A 94 -14.18 16.09 14.78
N GLU A 95 -13.27 16.35 13.85
CA GLU A 95 -13.54 17.07 12.62
C GLU A 95 -13.51 16.08 11.46
N LEU A 96 -14.69 15.84 10.88
CA LEU A 96 -14.82 14.98 9.71
C LEU A 96 -14.40 15.76 8.47
N LEU A 97 -13.38 15.27 7.79
CA LEU A 97 -12.78 15.94 6.64
C LEU A 97 -13.50 15.56 5.34
N ASP A 98 -13.72 16.53 4.48
CA ASP A 98 -13.86 16.25 3.05
C ASP A 98 -12.49 15.84 2.51
N SER A 99 -12.47 14.79 1.70
CA SER A 99 -11.22 14.26 1.14
C SER A 99 -10.47 15.26 0.25
N SER A 100 -11.15 16.25 -0.31
CA SER A 100 -10.52 17.35 -1.05
C SER A 100 -9.66 18.25 -0.17
N SER A 101 -9.89 18.24 1.15
CA SER A 101 -9.17 19.04 2.14
C SER A 101 -8.10 18.27 2.92
N VAL A 102 -7.94 16.97 2.65
CA VAL A 102 -6.92 16.16 3.32
C VAL A 102 -5.52 16.58 2.88
N ASN A 103 -4.65 16.77 3.85
CA ASN A 103 -3.27 17.20 3.68
C ASN A 103 -2.30 16.35 4.53
N ALA A 104 -1.04 16.76 4.61
CA ALA A 104 0.00 16.04 5.37
C ALA A 104 -0.31 15.95 6.88
N ASP A 105 -1.00 16.91 7.47
CA ASP A 105 -1.40 16.86 8.88
C ASP A 105 -2.49 15.82 9.09
N GLY A 106 -3.44 15.69 8.16
CA GLY A 106 -4.44 14.62 8.15
C GLY A 106 -3.81 13.24 8.05
N TRP A 107 -2.84 13.03 7.16
CA TRP A 107 -2.10 11.77 7.07
C TRP A 107 -1.33 11.46 8.36
N THR A 108 -0.68 12.47 8.93
CA THR A 108 0.03 12.34 10.21
C THR A 108 -0.91 11.91 11.33
N HIS A 109 -2.09 12.53 11.42
CA HIS A 109 -3.08 12.19 12.43
C HIS A 109 -3.57 10.73 12.29
N ILE A 110 -3.84 10.27 11.07
CA ILE A 110 -4.20 8.87 10.81
C ILE A 110 -3.05 7.94 11.22
N ALA A 111 -1.81 8.22 10.82
CA ALA A 111 -0.65 7.40 11.15
C ALA A 111 -0.42 7.31 12.66
N GLN A 112 -0.53 8.42 13.39
CA GLN A 112 -0.42 8.48 14.85
C GLN A 112 -1.53 7.68 15.53
N THR A 113 -2.77 7.78 15.04
CA THR A 113 -3.91 7.01 15.58
C THR A 113 -3.68 5.51 15.42
N ILE A 114 -3.18 5.06 14.26
CA ILE A 114 -2.80 3.66 14.06
C ILE A 114 -1.68 3.26 15.01
N TYR A 115 -0.63 4.09 15.14
CA TYR A 115 0.54 3.80 15.96
C TYR A 115 0.16 3.60 17.45
N ARG A 116 -0.63 4.51 18.02
CA ARG A 116 -1.10 4.42 19.40
C ARG A 116 -1.88 3.14 19.67
N ASN A 117 -2.74 2.76 18.73
CA ASN A 117 -3.64 1.61 18.86
C ASN A 117 -3.05 0.30 18.32
N TYR A 118 -1.82 0.30 17.82
CA TYR A 118 -1.25 -0.84 17.12
C TYR A 118 -1.22 -2.14 17.94
N ARG A 119 -1.02 -2.03 19.26
CA ARG A 119 -0.96 -3.19 20.15
C ARG A 119 -2.33 -3.73 20.55
N LEU A 120 -3.38 -2.90 20.50
CA LEU A 120 -4.73 -3.24 20.99
C LEU A 120 -5.57 -3.94 19.91
N PHE A 121 -5.26 -3.74 18.63
CA PHE A 121 -6.04 -4.24 17.50
C PHE A 121 -5.19 -5.10 16.56
N ASP A 122 -5.85 -6.07 15.91
CA ASP A 122 -5.20 -6.98 14.94
C ASP A 122 -5.10 -6.36 13.54
N ALA A 123 -5.97 -5.42 13.22
CA ALA A 123 -6.00 -4.72 11.94
C ALA A 123 -6.72 -3.36 12.05
N PHE A 124 -6.58 -2.54 11.00
CA PHE A 124 -7.17 -1.21 10.91
C PHE A 124 -7.95 -1.05 9.60
N VAL A 125 -9.13 -0.44 9.69
CA VAL A 125 -9.91 -0.01 8.52
C VAL A 125 -10.11 1.50 8.60
N ILE A 126 -9.78 2.23 7.57
CA ILE A 126 -9.91 3.69 7.52
C ILE A 126 -11.04 4.05 6.55
N LEU A 127 -12.07 4.73 7.05
CA LEU A 127 -13.13 5.30 6.23
C LEU A 127 -12.73 6.69 5.77
N HIS A 128 -12.68 6.89 4.47
CA HIS A 128 -12.10 8.08 3.85
C HIS A 128 -12.92 8.50 2.62
N GLY A 129 -12.90 9.76 2.27
CA GLY A 129 -13.52 10.22 1.01
C GLY A 129 -12.71 9.81 -0.21
N THR A 130 -13.39 9.59 -1.33
CA THR A 130 -12.79 8.92 -2.50
C THR A 130 -11.80 9.80 -3.29
N ASP A 131 -11.89 11.14 -3.24
CA ASP A 131 -11.13 12.01 -4.14
C ASP A 131 -9.60 11.96 -3.90
N SER A 132 -9.16 11.93 -2.65
CA SER A 132 -7.75 11.82 -2.31
C SER A 132 -7.36 10.48 -1.70
N LEU A 133 -8.23 9.47 -1.77
CA LEU A 133 -8.02 8.17 -1.15
C LEU A 133 -6.71 7.49 -1.63
N ALA A 134 -6.43 7.52 -2.94
CA ALA A 134 -5.20 6.93 -3.50
C ALA A 134 -3.92 7.67 -3.02
N TYR A 135 -3.99 8.99 -2.86
CA TYR A 135 -2.89 9.78 -2.26
C TYR A 135 -2.66 9.41 -0.81
N THR A 136 -3.73 9.32 0.00
CA THR A 136 -3.64 8.91 1.40
C THR A 136 -3.09 7.50 1.56
N CYS A 137 -3.54 6.54 0.75
CA CYS A 137 -3.00 5.18 0.71
C CYS A 137 -1.50 5.20 0.40
N SER A 138 -1.10 5.94 -0.62
CA SER A 138 0.30 6.06 -1.02
C SER A 138 1.15 6.68 0.08
N ALA A 139 0.71 7.80 0.68
CA ALA A 139 1.41 8.46 1.77
C ALA A 139 1.59 7.55 3.00
N LEU A 140 0.50 6.93 3.46
CA LEU A 140 0.54 6.03 4.61
C LEU A 140 1.43 4.80 4.36
N SER A 141 1.53 4.30 3.12
CA SER A 141 2.39 3.17 2.79
C SER A 141 3.88 3.46 3.06
N PHE A 142 4.31 4.72 2.90
CA PHE A 142 5.68 5.14 3.24
C PHE A 142 5.83 5.55 4.70
N MET A 143 4.80 6.17 5.29
CA MET A 143 4.83 6.65 6.66
C MET A 143 4.80 5.51 7.69
N LEU A 144 4.08 4.42 7.42
CA LEU A 144 3.95 3.24 8.30
C LEU A 144 5.10 2.26 8.01
N GLN A 145 6.16 2.32 8.79
CA GLN A 145 7.36 1.50 8.59
C GLN A 145 7.26 0.17 9.31
N ASN A 146 7.73 -0.90 8.68
CA ASN A 146 7.76 -2.27 9.25
C ASN A 146 6.37 -2.74 9.69
N LEU A 147 5.37 -2.45 8.86
CA LEU A 147 3.98 -2.80 9.13
C LEU A 147 3.83 -4.34 9.18
N GLY A 148 3.27 -4.85 10.27
CA GLY A 148 3.02 -6.29 10.50
C GLY A 148 1.54 -6.64 10.54
N LYS A 149 0.64 -5.68 10.29
CA LYS A 149 -0.82 -5.85 10.36
C LYS A 149 -1.49 -5.19 9.18
N PRO A 150 -2.67 -5.67 8.74
CA PRO A 150 -3.44 -5.04 7.68
C PRO A 150 -3.88 -3.61 8.04
N VAL A 151 -3.68 -2.69 7.11
CA VAL A 151 -4.24 -1.32 7.16
C VAL A 151 -5.00 -1.12 5.86
N ILE A 152 -6.34 -1.17 5.92
CA ILE A 152 -7.19 -1.13 4.73
C ILE A 152 -7.96 0.19 4.70
N LEU A 153 -7.73 0.98 3.65
CA LEU A 153 -8.52 2.17 3.39
C LEU A 153 -9.69 1.82 2.48
N THR A 154 -10.84 2.41 2.75
CA THR A 154 -12.02 2.29 1.91
C THR A 154 -12.91 3.53 2.02
N GLY A 155 -13.91 3.60 1.18
CA GLY A 155 -14.90 4.65 1.13
C GLY A 155 -16.08 4.23 0.28
N SER A 156 -16.87 5.18 -0.18
CA SER A 156 -17.96 4.90 -1.10
C SER A 156 -18.27 6.08 -2.01
N GLN A 157 -18.87 5.79 -3.14
CA GLN A 157 -19.43 6.81 -4.05
C GLN A 157 -20.80 7.28 -3.58
N ALA A 158 -21.56 6.42 -2.88
CA ALA A 158 -22.85 6.77 -2.30
C ALA A 158 -22.85 6.58 -0.77
N PRO A 159 -23.57 7.43 0.00
CA PRO A 159 -23.71 7.27 1.44
C PRO A 159 -24.31 5.94 1.84
N MET A 160 -23.90 5.40 3.00
CA MET A 160 -24.33 4.09 3.48
C MET A 160 -25.84 3.99 3.73
N LEU A 161 -26.51 5.10 3.98
CA LEU A 161 -27.97 5.17 4.22
C LEU A 161 -28.79 5.31 2.94
N GLU A 162 -28.17 5.48 1.79
CA GLU A 162 -28.89 5.47 0.51
C GLU A 162 -29.25 4.05 0.10
N LEU A 163 -30.42 3.87 -0.52
CA LEU A 163 -30.90 2.56 -0.94
C LEU A 163 -29.92 1.86 -1.89
N GLN A 164 -29.38 2.61 -2.84
CA GLN A 164 -28.37 2.13 -3.77
C GLN A 164 -27.00 2.71 -3.35
N ASN A 165 -26.18 1.87 -2.76
CA ASN A 165 -24.87 2.27 -2.26
C ASN A 165 -23.84 1.14 -2.42
N ASP A 166 -22.58 1.53 -2.48
CA ASP A 166 -21.41 0.68 -2.46
C ASP A 166 -20.72 0.66 -1.09
N ALA A 167 -21.22 1.44 -0.13
CA ALA A 167 -20.63 1.59 1.20
C ALA A 167 -20.68 0.28 2.00
N THR A 168 -21.84 -0.39 2.02
CA THR A 168 -22.03 -1.64 2.76
C THR A 168 -21.09 -2.75 2.27
N PRO A 169 -21.02 -3.10 0.97
CA PRO A 169 -20.08 -4.11 0.49
C PRO A 169 -18.61 -3.70 0.66
N ASN A 170 -18.26 -2.44 0.48
CA ASN A 170 -16.90 -1.97 0.65
C ASN A 170 -16.43 -2.08 2.10
N LEU A 171 -17.24 -1.65 3.06
CA LEU A 171 -16.90 -1.73 4.48
C LEU A 171 -16.89 -3.18 4.98
N LEU A 172 -17.90 -3.97 4.64
CA LEU A 172 -17.97 -5.38 5.04
C LEU A 172 -16.80 -6.19 4.48
N GLY A 173 -16.49 -6.01 3.20
CA GLY A 173 -15.35 -6.66 2.56
C GLY A 173 -14.02 -6.28 3.20
N SER A 174 -13.85 -5.00 3.55
CA SER A 174 -12.66 -4.52 4.28
C SER A 174 -12.53 -5.18 5.65
N LEU A 175 -13.62 -5.29 6.41
CA LEU A 175 -13.63 -5.95 7.73
C LEU A 175 -13.31 -7.44 7.63
N ILE A 176 -13.90 -8.15 6.65
CA ILE A 176 -13.64 -9.57 6.43
C ILE A 176 -12.16 -9.80 6.11
N ILE A 177 -11.59 -9.03 5.18
CA ILE A 177 -10.17 -9.20 4.84
C ILE A 177 -9.28 -8.82 6.03
N ALA A 178 -9.53 -7.68 6.67
CA ALA A 178 -8.75 -7.21 7.81
C ALA A 178 -8.74 -8.21 8.98
N GLY A 179 -9.89 -8.84 9.26
CA GLY A 179 -10.03 -9.78 10.38
C GLY A 179 -9.54 -11.20 10.12
N HIS A 180 -9.38 -11.61 8.86
CA HIS A 180 -9.10 -13.01 8.54
C HIS A 180 -7.75 -13.24 7.83
N PHE A 181 -7.21 -12.24 7.15
CA PHE A 181 -6.01 -12.41 6.33
C PHE A 181 -4.90 -11.46 6.76
N MET A 182 -3.75 -12.00 7.10
CA MET A 182 -2.59 -11.21 7.51
C MET A 182 -1.86 -10.68 6.25
N ILE A 183 -2.38 -9.59 5.71
CA ILE A 183 -1.78 -8.84 4.59
C ILE A 183 -1.17 -7.57 5.19
N PRO A 184 0.12 -7.56 5.57
CA PRO A 184 0.74 -6.49 6.35
C PRO A 184 1.14 -5.30 5.46
N GLU A 185 0.19 -4.78 4.72
CA GLU A 185 0.35 -3.66 3.80
C GLU A 185 -0.72 -2.58 4.03
N VAL A 186 -0.44 -1.38 3.58
CA VAL A 186 -1.48 -0.36 3.36
C VAL A 186 -2.16 -0.68 2.04
N CYS A 187 -3.44 -1.01 2.12
CA CYS A 187 -4.25 -1.44 0.99
C CYS A 187 -5.44 -0.53 0.77
N LEU A 188 -5.96 -0.52 -0.43
CA LEU A 188 -7.26 0.07 -0.78
C LEU A 188 -8.22 -1.04 -1.16
N PHE A 189 -9.36 -1.11 -0.47
CA PHE A 189 -10.43 -2.03 -0.82
C PHE A 189 -11.59 -1.29 -1.46
N PHE A 190 -11.97 -1.70 -2.65
CA PHE A 190 -13.11 -1.13 -3.38
C PHE A 190 -13.66 -2.15 -4.37
N ASN A 191 -14.98 -2.18 -4.54
CA ASN A 191 -15.64 -3.06 -5.51
C ASN A 191 -15.10 -4.50 -5.49
N TYR A 192 -15.16 -5.14 -4.30
CA TYR A 192 -14.74 -6.54 -4.05
C TYR A 192 -13.25 -6.85 -4.30
N SER A 193 -12.42 -5.85 -4.50
CA SER A 193 -10.99 -6.01 -4.79
C SER A 193 -10.14 -5.29 -3.75
N LEU A 194 -9.16 -5.99 -3.19
CA LEU A 194 -8.11 -5.43 -2.35
C LEU A 194 -6.89 -5.14 -3.21
N MET A 195 -6.54 -3.90 -3.34
CA MET A 195 -5.40 -3.43 -4.13
C MET A 195 -4.30 -2.92 -3.19
N ARG A 196 -3.03 -3.07 -3.59
CA ARG A 196 -1.93 -2.39 -2.87
C ARG A 196 -2.13 -0.88 -2.96
N GLY A 197 -2.15 -0.19 -1.82
CA GLY A 197 -2.55 1.21 -1.75
C GLY A 197 -1.72 2.16 -2.61
N ASN A 198 -0.40 1.95 -2.66
CA ASN A 198 0.51 2.77 -3.48
C ASN A 198 0.62 2.33 -4.95
N ARG A 199 -0.29 1.46 -5.41
CA ARG A 199 -0.43 1.05 -6.82
C ARG A 199 -1.76 1.45 -7.41
N THR A 200 -2.60 2.17 -6.64
CA THR A 200 -3.97 2.52 -7.00
C THR A 200 -4.09 3.94 -7.51
N THR A 201 -5.08 4.14 -8.36
CA THR A 201 -5.52 5.45 -8.83
C THR A 201 -7.05 5.47 -8.97
N LYS A 202 -7.67 6.67 -8.84
CA LYS A 202 -9.10 6.86 -9.07
C LYS A 202 -9.37 6.94 -10.56
N VAL A 203 -10.21 6.04 -11.09
CA VAL A 203 -10.48 5.91 -12.53
C VAL A 203 -11.88 6.37 -12.92
N SER A 204 -12.79 6.47 -11.96
CA SER A 204 -14.15 6.98 -12.21
C SER A 204 -14.60 7.90 -11.08
N ALA A 205 -15.33 8.94 -11.45
CA ALA A 205 -15.97 9.87 -10.52
C ALA A 205 -17.37 9.40 -10.09
N THR A 206 -17.97 8.45 -10.79
CA THR A 206 -19.39 8.07 -10.64
C THR A 206 -19.60 6.58 -10.44
N ASP A 207 -18.78 5.73 -11.05
CA ASP A 207 -18.97 4.28 -11.00
C ASP A 207 -18.59 3.71 -9.62
N PHE A 208 -19.24 2.64 -9.21
CA PHE A 208 -18.88 1.92 -8.00
C PHE A 208 -17.51 1.23 -8.12
N ALA A 209 -17.06 0.89 -9.33
CA ALA A 209 -15.68 0.48 -9.62
C ALA A 209 -14.76 1.70 -9.79
N ALA A 210 -14.68 2.57 -8.77
CA ALA A 210 -14.04 3.87 -8.86
C ALA A 210 -12.50 3.83 -8.85
N PHE A 211 -11.90 2.73 -8.45
CA PHE A 211 -10.44 2.59 -8.31
C PHE A 211 -9.90 1.41 -9.11
N ALA A 212 -8.69 1.56 -9.61
CA ALA A 212 -7.94 0.49 -10.27
C ALA A 212 -6.49 0.46 -9.80
N SER A 213 -5.86 -0.70 -9.94
CA SER A 213 -4.41 -0.89 -9.82
C SER A 213 -3.87 -1.29 -11.20
N PRO A 214 -3.47 -0.31 -12.04
CA PRO A 214 -3.27 -0.54 -13.47
C PRO A 214 -2.13 -1.48 -13.81
N ASN A 215 -1.07 -1.48 -12.99
CA ASN A 215 0.17 -2.20 -13.25
C ASN A 215 0.45 -3.34 -12.24
N LEU A 216 -0.50 -3.63 -11.35
CA LEU A 216 -0.39 -4.74 -10.41
C LEU A 216 -1.77 -5.39 -10.20
N PRO A 217 -1.92 -6.72 -10.31
CA PRO A 217 -3.17 -7.39 -9.99
C PRO A 217 -3.61 -7.15 -8.53
N PRO A 218 -4.90 -7.26 -8.20
CA PRO A 218 -5.37 -7.18 -6.83
C PRO A 218 -4.69 -8.22 -5.91
N LEU A 219 -4.37 -7.81 -4.68
CA LEU A 219 -3.83 -8.70 -3.64
C LEU A 219 -4.87 -9.71 -3.15
N ALA A 220 -6.14 -9.31 -3.17
CA ALA A 220 -7.24 -10.23 -2.89
C ALA A 220 -8.51 -9.82 -3.65
N THR A 221 -9.37 -10.80 -3.93
CA THR A 221 -10.69 -10.61 -4.51
C THR A 221 -11.73 -11.40 -3.73
N ILE A 222 -12.89 -10.79 -3.48
CA ILE A 222 -14.02 -11.45 -2.83
C ILE A 222 -14.98 -11.93 -3.91
N SER A 223 -15.30 -13.21 -3.87
CA SER A 223 -16.33 -13.83 -4.71
C SER A 223 -17.48 -14.37 -3.85
N SER A 224 -18.54 -14.87 -4.47
CA SER A 224 -19.70 -15.45 -3.77
C SER A 224 -19.34 -16.65 -2.88
N LEU A 225 -18.27 -17.35 -3.19
CA LEU A 225 -17.88 -18.58 -2.48
C LEU A 225 -16.74 -18.38 -1.49
N LYS A 226 -15.75 -17.53 -1.83
CA LYS A 226 -14.54 -17.33 -1.02
C LYS A 226 -13.80 -16.04 -1.37
N THR A 227 -12.95 -15.63 -0.45
CA THR A 227 -11.89 -14.65 -0.73
C THR A 227 -10.68 -15.38 -1.31
N HIS A 228 -10.22 -14.94 -2.47
CA HIS A 228 -8.95 -15.39 -3.05
C HIS A 228 -7.87 -14.37 -2.70
N VAL A 229 -6.75 -14.82 -2.16
CA VAL A 229 -5.58 -13.98 -1.84
C VAL A 229 -4.40 -14.44 -2.67
N SER A 230 -3.77 -13.51 -3.38
CA SER A 230 -2.54 -13.71 -4.15
C SER A 230 -1.33 -13.53 -3.22
N TRP A 231 -1.02 -14.56 -2.44
CA TRP A 231 0.03 -14.52 -1.41
C TRP A 231 1.43 -14.23 -1.94
N ASP A 232 1.70 -14.60 -3.19
CA ASP A 232 2.92 -14.33 -3.95
C ASP A 232 3.15 -12.83 -4.21
N LEU A 233 2.06 -12.06 -4.25
CA LEU A 233 2.13 -10.62 -4.43
C LEU A 233 2.24 -9.84 -3.12
N VAL A 234 1.90 -10.45 -1.98
CA VAL A 234 1.86 -9.75 -0.69
C VAL A 234 3.27 -9.32 -0.27
N TYR A 235 3.46 -8.01 -0.13
CA TYR A 235 4.70 -7.43 0.36
C TYR A 235 4.82 -7.62 1.88
N ARG A 236 5.96 -8.15 2.32
CA ARG A 236 6.29 -8.29 3.73
C ARG A 236 7.63 -7.65 4.01
N SER A 237 7.72 -6.91 5.11
CA SER A 237 9.01 -6.40 5.55
C SER A 237 9.93 -7.58 5.90
N ILE A 238 11.12 -7.60 5.31
CA ILE A 238 12.14 -8.63 5.56
C ILE A 238 12.99 -8.33 6.80
N ASN A 239 12.81 -7.17 7.43
CA ASN A 239 13.57 -6.81 8.61
C ASN A 239 12.75 -7.03 9.89
N LEU A 240 13.47 -7.32 11.00
CA LEU A 240 12.87 -7.57 12.32
C LEU A 240 12.69 -6.29 13.16
N LYS A 241 12.77 -5.10 12.54
CA LYS A 241 12.55 -3.84 13.25
C LYS A 241 11.11 -3.72 13.70
N ALA A 242 10.90 -3.15 14.86
CA ALA A 242 9.56 -2.85 15.35
C ALA A 242 8.81 -1.89 14.43
N PHE A 243 7.48 -2.00 14.42
CA PHE A 243 6.61 -1.03 13.76
C PHE A 243 6.91 0.38 14.26
N SER A 244 7.03 1.31 13.35
CA SER A 244 7.27 2.73 13.63
C SER A 244 6.56 3.60 12.60
N ILE A 245 6.39 4.87 12.92
CA ILE A 245 5.82 5.86 12.01
C ILE A 245 6.84 6.96 11.70
N GLN A 246 6.83 7.42 10.46
CA GLN A 246 7.58 8.58 10.03
C GLN A 246 6.60 9.70 9.70
N THR A 247 6.53 10.68 10.58
CA THR A 247 5.61 11.82 10.49
C THR A 247 6.31 13.10 10.07
N SER A 248 7.51 13.01 9.47
CA SER A 248 8.17 14.18 8.89
C SER A 248 7.17 14.88 7.98
N ARG A 249 6.97 16.17 8.22
CA ARG A 249 6.01 16.96 7.44
C ARG A 249 6.45 17.00 5.98
N ALA A 250 5.95 16.06 5.21
CA ALA A 250 6.01 16.09 3.77
C ALA A 250 5.13 17.24 3.29
N THR A 251 5.68 18.42 3.34
CA THR A 251 4.94 19.64 2.98
C THR A 251 5.20 19.95 1.52
N GLY A 252 4.19 20.32 0.80
CA GLY A 252 4.04 21.02 -0.48
C GLY A 252 5.23 21.44 -1.36
N ASN A 253 6.41 20.90 -1.08
CA ASN A 253 7.64 21.17 -1.82
C ASN A 253 7.79 20.32 -3.09
N VAL A 254 6.74 19.56 -3.46
CA VAL A 254 6.67 18.74 -4.66
C VAL A 254 5.43 19.14 -5.45
N ALA A 255 5.61 19.37 -6.74
CA ALA A 255 4.51 19.70 -7.66
C ALA A 255 4.39 18.63 -8.75
N PRO A 256 3.17 18.28 -9.21
CA PRO A 256 2.96 17.54 -10.45
C PRO A 256 2.96 18.52 -11.63
N LEU A 257 3.49 18.10 -12.78
CA LEU A 257 3.41 18.83 -14.03
C LEU A 257 3.12 17.87 -15.19
N ARG A 258 1.97 18.07 -15.83
CA ARG A 258 1.59 17.29 -17.01
C ARG A 258 2.06 17.96 -18.28
N ILE A 259 2.84 17.24 -19.08
CA ILE A 259 3.27 17.67 -20.41
C ILE A 259 2.09 17.59 -21.38
N PHE A 260 1.99 18.58 -22.27
CA PHE A 260 1.01 18.62 -23.34
C PHE A 260 1.62 19.15 -24.64
N PRO A 261 1.03 18.84 -25.82
CA PRO A 261 1.54 19.36 -27.09
C PRO A 261 1.52 20.89 -27.11
N GLY A 262 2.68 21.50 -27.43
CA GLY A 262 2.83 22.97 -27.46
C GLY A 262 3.16 23.61 -26.10
N ILE A 263 3.46 22.82 -25.06
CA ILE A 263 3.96 23.36 -23.79
C ILE A 263 5.23 24.18 -24.03
N LYS A 264 5.28 25.37 -23.49
CA LYS A 264 6.41 26.30 -23.66
C LYS A 264 7.46 26.08 -22.58
N PRO A 265 8.78 26.14 -22.92
CA PRO A 265 9.85 26.04 -21.91
C PRO A 265 9.73 27.07 -20.80
N GLU A 266 9.25 28.28 -21.10
CA GLU A 266 9.10 29.36 -20.12
C GLU A 266 8.07 29.03 -19.03
N LEU A 267 6.99 28.30 -19.40
CA LEU A 267 5.98 27.86 -18.44
C LEU A 267 6.60 26.83 -17.47
N VAL A 268 7.36 25.87 -18.01
CA VAL A 268 8.01 24.83 -17.20
C VAL A 268 9.08 25.45 -16.31
N GLU A 269 9.86 26.39 -16.85
CA GLU A 269 10.85 27.14 -16.06
C GLU A 269 10.22 27.93 -14.92
N ALA A 270 9.08 28.59 -15.14
CA ALA A 270 8.37 29.34 -14.12
C ALA A 270 7.94 28.41 -12.97
N VAL A 271 7.41 27.21 -13.26
CA VAL A 271 7.09 26.21 -12.24
C VAL A 271 8.33 25.76 -11.47
N LEU A 272 9.41 25.46 -12.18
CA LEU A 272 10.68 24.98 -11.58
C LEU A 272 11.45 26.09 -10.81
N ARG A 273 11.02 27.35 -10.91
CA ARG A 273 11.53 28.50 -10.13
C ARG A 273 10.62 28.90 -8.94
N LEU A 274 9.53 28.16 -8.68
CA LEU A 274 8.70 28.42 -7.51
C LEU A 274 9.54 28.31 -6.24
N ASP A 275 9.40 29.28 -5.37
CA ASP A 275 10.12 29.30 -4.11
C ASP A 275 9.76 28.09 -3.24
N GLY A 276 10.76 27.45 -2.67
CA GLY A 276 10.60 26.28 -1.85
C GLY A 276 10.37 24.97 -2.59
N LEU A 277 10.23 24.96 -3.93
CA LEU A 277 10.07 23.71 -4.70
C LEU A 277 11.35 22.87 -4.63
N LYS A 278 11.22 21.61 -4.22
CA LYS A 278 12.32 20.64 -4.11
C LYS A 278 12.18 19.46 -5.06
N GLY A 279 10.96 19.17 -5.51
CA GLY A 279 10.68 18.01 -6.36
C GLY A 279 9.58 18.27 -7.38
N LEU A 280 9.66 17.57 -8.51
CA LEU A 280 8.65 17.61 -9.57
C LEU A 280 8.31 16.19 -10.01
N VAL A 281 7.01 15.86 -10.05
CA VAL A 281 6.51 14.68 -10.75
C VAL A 281 6.10 15.11 -12.15
N LEU A 282 6.86 14.67 -13.15
CA LEU A 282 6.67 15.02 -14.54
C LEU A 282 5.86 13.93 -15.24
N GLU A 283 4.63 14.24 -15.62
CA GLU A 283 3.76 13.31 -16.36
C GLU A 283 4.00 13.48 -17.87
N THR A 284 4.57 12.47 -18.51
CA THR A 284 5.00 12.51 -19.91
C THR A 284 4.21 11.54 -20.80
N PHE A 285 4.46 11.57 -22.09
CA PHE A 285 3.76 10.74 -23.07
C PHE A 285 4.31 9.32 -23.13
N GLY A 286 3.44 8.35 -23.29
CA GLY A 286 3.79 6.95 -23.57
C GLY A 286 4.84 6.40 -22.61
N ALA A 287 5.95 5.90 -23.14
CA ALA A 287 7.03 5.28 -22.36
C ALA A 287 7.99 6.29 -21.68
N GLY A 288 7.57 7.54 -21.49
CA GLY A 288 8.40 8.55 -20.82
C GLY A 288 8.90 9.67 -21.73
N ASN A 289 8.24 9.89 -22.87
CA ASN A 289 8.66 10.87 -23.87
C ASN A 289 8.14 12.28 -23.57
N ALA A 290 8.98 13.28 -23.74
CA ALA A 290 8.59 14.69 -23.73
C ALA A 290 9.17 15.41 -24.95
N PRO A 291 8.53 16.50 -25.45
CA PRO A 291 9.11 17.30 -26.52
C PRO A 291 10.42 17.93 -26.03
N GLY A 292 11.44 17.95 -26.88
CA GLY A 292 12.70 18.64 -26.56
C GLY A 292 12.59 20.17 -26.56
N GLY A 293 11.51 20.67 -27.15
CA GLY A 293 11.37 22.11 -27.45
C GLY A 293 12.25 22.58 -28.58
N PRO A 294 12.15 23.86 -29.01
CA PRO A 294 13.05 24.44 -29.98
C PRO A 294 14.50 24.29 -29.52
N ASP A 295 15.36 23.73 -30.37
CA ASP A 295 16.79 23.53 -30.11
C ASP A 295 17.11 22.82 -28.76
N GLY A 296 16.20 21.99 -28.26
CA GLY A 296 16.36 21.31 -26.99
C GLY A 296 16.15 22.20 -25.75
N ALA A 297 15.45 23.32 -25.88
CA ALA A 297 15.24 24.30 -24.80
C ALA A 297 14.56 23.69 -23.57
N LEU A 298 13.56 22.84 -23.77
CA LEU A 298 12.84 22.21 -22.65
C LEU A 298 13.75 21.23 -21.89
N THR A 299 14.58 20.47 -22.60
CA THR A 299 15.55 19.56 -21.95
C THR A 299 16.59 20.35 -21.14
N ARG A 300 17.03 21.53 -21.63
CA ARG A 300 17.94 22.41 -20.87
C ARG A 300 17.29 22.93 -19.58
N VAL A 301 16.02 23.33 -19.64
CA VAL A 301 15.28 23.78 -18.46
C VAL A 301 15.24 22.70 -17.36
N PHE A 302 15.01 21.43 -17.72
CA PHE A 302 15.06 20.32 -16.75
C PHE A 302 16.49 20.10 -16.24
N ALA A 303 17.50 20.11 -17.09
CA ALA A 303 18.90 19.93 -16.67
C ALA A 303 19.35 21.02 -15.69
N ASP A 304 18.96 22.27 -15.92
CA ASP A 304 19.31 23.39 -15.04
C ASP A 304 18.55 23.32 -13.70
N ALA A 305 17.31 22.84 -13.70
CA ALA A 305 16.58 22.59 -12.46
C ALA A 305 17.23 21.47 -11.61
N VAL A 306 17.65 20.39 -12.27
CA VAL A 306 18.38 19.29 -11.60
C VAL A 306 19.70 19.76 -11.00
N LYS A 307 20.47 20.62 -11.72
CA LYS A 307 21.70 21.24 -11.18
C LYS A 307 21.43 22.12 -9.94
N ARG A 308 20.27 22.76 -9.87
CA ARG A 308 19.84 23.52 -8.69
C ARG A 308 19.38 22.65 -7.51
N GLY A 309 19.37 21.33 -7.67
CA GLY A 309 18.98 20.37 -6.63
C GLY A 309 17.50 19.97 -6.63
N ILE A 310 16.74 20.30 -7.68
CA ILE A 310 15.36 19.82 -7.82
C ILE A 310 15.38 18.36 -8.29
N VAL A 311 14.69 17.48 -7.59
CA VAL A 311 14.51 16.09 -8.01
C VAL A 311 13.30 15.99 -8.93
N ILE A 312 13.52 15.60 -10.19
CA ILE A 312 12.46 15.44 -11.19
C ILE A 312 12.27 13.95 -11.44
N VAL A 313 11.02 13.47 -11.29
CA VAL A 313 10.64 12.07 -11.51
C VAL A 313 9.67 11.99 -12.67
N ASN A 314 10.02 11.16 -13.67
CA ASN A 314 9.23 10.99 -14.89
C ASN A 314 8.27 9.81 -14.75
N VAL A 315 6.95 10.05 -14.81
CA VAL A 315 5.90 9.03 -14.87
C VAL A 315 5.10 9.15 -16.16
N THR A 316 4.42 8.09 -16.55
CA THR A 316 3.59 8.11 -17.76
C THR A 316 2.21 8.70 -17.50
N GLN A 317 1.67 9.40 -18.50
CA GLN A 317 0.25 9.81 -18.53
C GLN A 317 -0.69 8.65 -18.86
N CYS A 318 -0.14 7.55 -19.37
CA CYS A 318 -0.93 6.37 -19.67
C CYS A 318 -1.34 5.64 -18.39
N MET A 319 -2.55 5.11 -18.36
CA MET A 319 -3.06 4.36 -17.22
C MET A 319 -2.21 3.12 -16.92
N THR A 320 -1.75 2.43 -17.96
CA THR A 320 -0.90 1.23 -17.87
C THR A 320 0.43 1.42 -18.58
N GLY A 321 1.44 0.73 -18.15
CA GLY A 321 2.77 0.75 -18.76
C GLY A 321 3.84 1.28 -17.82
N THR A 322 5.04 1.40 -18.36
CA THR A 322 6.23 1.81 -17.62
C THR A 322 7.02 2.87 -18.37
N VAL A 323 7.58 3.80 -17.62
CA VAL A 323 8.60 4.71 -18.15
C VAL A 323 9.91 3.95 -18.30
N SER A 324 10.40 3.88 -19.52
CA SER A 324 11.66 3.23 -19.86
C SER A 324 12.46 4.10 -20.83
N PRO A 325 13.73 4.38 -20.55
CA PRO A 325 14.56 5.23 -21.40
C PRO A 325 15.09 4.48 -22.65
N LEU A 326 14.18 3.84 -23.40
CA LEU A 326 14.52 3.11 -24.63
C LEU A 326 14.44 4.00 -25.87
N TYR A 327 13.66 5.08 -25.82
CA TYR A 327 13.50 6.02 -26.93
C TYR A 327 14.33 7.27 -26.71
N GLU A 328 14.82 7.87 -27.80
CA GLU A 328 15.70 9.05 -27.75
C GLU A 328 15.14 10.19 -26.86
N PRO A 329 13.86 10.62 -26.94
CA PRO A 329 13.34 11.70 -26.10
C PRO A 329 13.38 11.35 -24.61
N ALA A 330 13.14 10.08 -24.23
CA ALA A 330 13.23 9.62 -22.85
C ALA A 330 14.70 9.56 -22.38
N MET A 331 15.62 9.16 -23.27
CA MET A 331 17.06 9.19 -22.99
C MET A 331 17.59 10.61 -22.77
N LEU A 332 17.07 11.60 -23.50
CA LEU A 332 17.44 13.00 -23.31
C LEU A 332 17.03 13.50 -21.91
N LEU A 333 15.85 13.14 -21.43
CA LEU A 333 15.41 13.46 -20.07
C LEU A 333 16.31 12.79 -19.02
N GLN A 334 16.66 11.52 -19.21
CA GLN A 334 17.55 10.81 -18.30
C GLN A 334 18.95 11.46 -18.26
N ARG A 335 19.51 11.85 -19.43
CA ARG A 335 20.79 12.58 -19.51
C ARG A 335 20.72 13.96 -18.84
N ALA A 336 19.55 14.60 -18.85
CA ALA A 336 19.28 15.84 -18.12
C ALA A 336 19.19 15.60 -16.59
N GLY A 337 19.22 14.35 -16.15
CA GLY A 337 19.17 13.96 -14.74
C GLY A 337 17.76 13.72 -14.20
N VAL A 338 16.77 13.57 -15.05
CA VAL A 338 15.41 13.19 -14.66
C VAL A 338 15.40 11.70 -14.30
N VAL A 339 14.80 11.35 -13.15
CA VAL A 339 14.75 9.97 -12.65
C VAL A 339 13.53 9.26 -13.27
N PRO A 340 13.68 8.04 -13.83
CA PRO A 340 12.53 7.28 -14.29
C PRO A 340 11.70 6.80 -13.11
N GLY A 341 10.38 7.06 -13.16
CA GLY A 341 9.41 6.61 -12.14
C GLY A 341 8.85 5.23 -12.44
N HIS A 342 9.32 4.58 -13.50
CA HIS A 342 8.88 3.24 -13.92
C HIS A 342 7.36 3.15 -14.11
N ASP A 343 6.71 2.22 -13.43
CA ASP A 343 5.27 1.97 -13.50
C ASP A 343 4.50 2.49 -12.28
N MET A 344 5.10 3.44 -11.52
CA MET A 344 4.41 4.13 -10.43
C MET A 344 3.21 4.92 -10.96
N THR A 345 2.15 4.99 -10.16
CA THR A 345 1.09 5.98 -10.36
C THR A 345 1.60 7.38 -10.00
N SER A 346 0.95 8.42 -10.52
CA SER A 346 1.30 9.82 -10.17
C SER A 346 1.17 10.07 -8.66
N GLU A 347 0.15 9.48 -8.02
CA GLU A 347 -0.09 9.58 -6.58
C GLU A 347 1.07 8.93 -5.78
N ALA A 348 1.50 7.74 -6.20
CA ALA A 348 2.61 7.04 -5.56
C ALA A 348 3.94 7.78 -5.74
N ALA A 349 4.21 8.29 -6.93
CA ALA A 349 5.42 9.06 -7.23
C ALA A 349 5.48 10.36 -6.40
N LEU A 350 4.35 11.07 -6.30
CA LEU A 350 4.23 12.29 -5.51
C LEU A 350 4.42 12.02 -4.02
N ALA A 351 3.74 10.99 -3.49
CA ALA A 351 3.85 10.61 -2.09
C ALA A 351 5.26 10.15 -1.73
N LYS A 352 5.89 9.32 -2.58
CA LYS A 352 7.25 8.81 -2.39
C LYS A 352 8.29 9.94 -2.41
N LEU A 353 8.21 10.82 -3.40
CA LEU A 353 9.14 11.95 -3.54
C LEU A 353 9.01 12.90 -2.34
N SER A 354 7.77 13.23 -1.95
CA SER A 354 7.49 14.07 -0.78
C SER A 354 8.05 13.45 0.50
N TYR A 355 7.83 12.13 0.69
CA TYR A 355 8.34 11.39 1.83
C TYR A 355 9.87 11.40 1.90
N LEU A 356 10.55 11.10 0.79
CA LEU A 356 12.01 11.04 0.75
C LEU A 356 12.66 12.42 0.98
N LEU A 357 12.11 13.47 0.38
CA LEU A 357 12.59 14.85 0.57
C LEU A 357 12.37 15.40 1.99
N ALA A 358 11.46 14.79 2.76
CA ALA A 358 11.22 15.14 4.16
C ALA A 358 12.16 14.41 5.14
N LEU A 359 12.92 13.40 4.70
CA LEU A 359 13.85 12.67 5.56
C LEU A 359 15.12 13.49 5.80
N PRO A 360 15.49 13.78 7.06
CA PRO A 360 16.56 14.73 7.37
C PRO A 360 17.97 14.25 7.00
N ASN A 361 18.14 12.94 6.81
CA ASN A 361 19.46 12.32 6.63
C ASN A 361 19.75 11.92 5.17
N LEU A 362 18.88 12.28 4.22
CA LEU A 362 19.08 11.96 2.80
C LEU A 362 19.65 13.15 2.05
N THR A 363 20.69 12.91 1.28
CA THR A 363 21.15 13.86 0.25
C THR A 363 20.22 13.82 -0.96
N ILE A 364 20.30 14.82 -1.81
CA ILE A 364 19.53 14.86 -3.08
C ILE A 364 19.83 13.63 -3.95
N GLU A 365 21.08 13.19 -3.96
CA GLU A 365 21.47 11.98 -4.71
C GLU A 365 20.89 10.71 -4.10
N ASP A 366 20.84 10.57 -2.77
CA ASP A 366 20.16 9.46 -2.12
C ASP A 366 18.67 9.44 -2.46
N VAL A 367 18.00 10.60 -2.48
CA VAL A 367 16.60 10.72 -2.90
C VAL A 367 16.41 10.22 -4.33
N ARG A 368 17.28 10.62 -5.26
CA ARG A 368 17.24 10.19 -6.67
C ARG A 368 17.38 8.68 -6.79
N GLN A 369 18.35 8.09 -6.10
CA GLN A 369 18.57 6.64 -6.08
C GLN A 369 17.38 5.91 -5.49
N GLN A 370 16.85 6.38 -4.35
CA GLN A 370 15.70 5.74 -3.71
C GLN A 370 14.39 5.89 -4.51
N MET A 371 14.26 6.94 -5.32
CA MET A 371 13.12 7.07 -6.24
C MET A 371 13.09 5.95 -7.29
N ALA A 372 14.24 5.49 -7.75
CA ALA A 372 14.35 4.47 -8.81
C ALA A 372 14.15 3.03 -8.32
N ILE A 373 14.17 2.77 -7.02
CA ILE A 373 14.00 1.43 -6.44
C ILE A 373 12.67 1.29 -5.68
N SER A 374 12.16 0.05 -5.58
CA SER A 374 10.94 -0.22 -4.80
C SER A 374 11.24 -0.21 -3.30
N LEU A 375 10.51 0.61 -2.55
CA LEU A 375 10.60 0.68 -1.09
C LEU A 375 9.46 -0.08 -0.39
N ARG A 376 8.26 -0.05 -0.98
CA ARG A 376 7.03 -0.63 -0.42
C ARG A 376 6.15 -1.29 -1.50
N GLY A 377 6.78 -1.79 -2.59
CA GLY A 377 6.06 -2.40 -3.69
C GLY A 377 5.33 -1.39 -4.60
N GLU A 378 5.65 -0.09 -4.53
CA GLU A 378 5.04 0.98 -5.29
C GLU A 378 5.40 0.97 -6.78
N LEU A 379 6.48 0.31 -7.14
CA LEU A 379 6.87 0.04 -8.52
C LEU A 379 7.26 -1.43 -8.68
N THR A 380 7.12 -1.95 -9.88
CA THR A 380 7.63 -3.28 -10.22
C THR A 380 9.14 -3.23 -10.19
N ALA A 381 9.72 -3.99 -9.23
CA ALA A 381 11.17 -4.13 -9.22
C ALA A 381 11.58 -4.60 -10.61
N GLN A 382 12.40 -3.80 -11.30
CA GLN A 382 13.10 -4.34 -12.44
C GLN A 382 13.98 -5.44 -11.86
N THR A 383 13.49 -6.67 -11.88
CA THR A 383 14.40 -7.76 -12.06
C THR A 383 15.15 -7.38 -13.33
N SER A 384 16.28 -6.68 -13.18
CA SER A 384 17.33 -6.94 -14.10
C SER A 384 17.36 -8.46 -14.13
N VAL A 385 16.97 -9.03 -15.24
CA VAL A 385 17.46 -10.34 -15.61
C VAL A 385 18.94 -10.09 -15.85
N VAL A 386 19.60 -9.67 -14.79
CA VAL A 386 20.96 -9.98 -14.56
C VAL A 386 20.87 -11.47 -14.29
N PHE A 387 21.03 -12.23 -15.34
CA PHE A 387 21.70 -13.51 -15.25
C PHE A 387 23.08 -13.29 -14.62
N ALA A 388 23.17 -12.70 -13.47
CA ALA A 388 24.43 -12.28 -12.88
C ALA A 388 24.31 -11.97 -11.40
N HIS A 389 23.93 -12.87 -10.65
CA HIS A 389 24.72 -13.51 -9.63
C HIS A 389 24.37 -14.98 -9.74
N PRO A 390 25.27 -15.83 -10.17
CA PRO A 390 25.04 -17.28 -10.22
C PRO A 390 24.42 -17.80 -8.91
N GLY A 391 24.72 -17.11 -7.79
CA GLY A 391 24.19 -17.43 -6.48
C GLY A 391 22.70 -17.25 -6.28
N THR A 392 22.12 -16.10 -6.64
CA THR A 392 20.67 -15.85 -6.38
C THR A 392 19.79 -16.70 -7.31
N ALA A 393 20.23 -16.92 -8.55
CA ALA A 393 19.56 -17.83 -9.47
C ALA A 393 19.61 -19.28 -8.93
N ASN A 394 20.74 -19.69 -8.36
CA ASN A 394 20.92 -21.00 -7.77
C ASN A 394 20.07 -21.21 -6.51
N LEU A 395 19.94 -20.22 -5.63
CA LEU A 395 19.06 -20.30 -4.45
C LEU A 395 17.59 -20.47 -4.84
N THR A 396 17.09 -19.64 -5.77
CA THR A 396 15.72 -19.73 -6.25
C THR A 396 15.44 -21.06 -6.96
N SER A 397 16.37 -21.50 -7.81
CA SER A 397 16.28 -22.78 -8.51
C SER A 397 16.33 -23.95 -7.54
N LEU A 398 17.18 -23.88 -6.51
CA LEU A 398 17.29 -24.89 -5.45
C LEU A 398 16.00 -24.97 -4.64
N CYS A 399 15.47 -23.84 -4.17
CA CYS A 399 14.20 -23.78 -3.42
C CYS A 399 13.03 -24.31 -4.26
N TYR A 400 13.00 -24.01 -5.56
CA TYR A 400 11.97 -24.51 -6.48
C TYR A 400 12.09 -26.00 -6.71
N ALA A 401 13.29 -26.54 -6.97
CA ALA A 401 13.53 -27.96 -7.14
C ALA A 401 13.15 -28.77 -5.88
N ILE A 402 13.44 -28.20 -4.70
CA ILE A 402 13.05 -28.76 -3.40
C ILE A 402 11.51 -28.77 -3.24
N SER A 403 10.84 -27.67 -3.53
CA SER A 403 9.38 -27.58 -3.41
C SER A 403 8.64 -28.52 -4.36
N LYS A 404 9.21 -28.76 -5.53
CA LYS A 404 8.72 -29.69 -6.54
C LYS A 404 9.02 -31.16 -6.20
N GLY A 405 9.91 -31.43 -5.25
CA GLY A 405 10.32 -32.77 -4.88
C GLY A 405 11.24 -33.47 -5.92
N SER A 406 11.89 -32.70 -6.80
CA SER A 406 12.77 -33.23 -7.84
C SER A 406 14.17 -33.48 -7.31
N GLU A 407 14.45 -34.72 -6.93
CA GLU A 407 15.77 -35.12 -6.39
C GLU A 407 16.89 -34.98 -7.43
N GLU A 408 16.58 -35.19 -8.70
CA GLU A 408 17.54 -35.07 -9.81
C GLU A 408 17.96 -33.64 -10.05
N GLU A 409 17.00 -32.68 -10.10
CA GLU A 409 17.28 -31.27 -10.26
C GLU A 409 18.07 -30.71 -9.07
N VAL A 410 17.74 -31.11 -7.83
CA VAL A 410 18.49 -30.74 -6.63
C VAL A 410 19.96 -31.22 -6.71
N GLN A 411 20.18 -32.46 -7.12
CA GLN A 411 21.56 -33.01 -7.27
C GLN A 411 22.34 -32.28 -8.35
N GLU A 412 21.72 -31.88 -9.44
CA GLU A 412 22.36 -31.17 -10.53
C GLU A 412 22.77 -29.76 -10.10
N ILE A 413 21.91 -29.08 -9.38
CA ILE A 413 22.21 -27.76 -8.84
C ILE A 413 23.34 -27.83 -7.79
N LEU A 414 23.35 -28.86 -6.93
CA LEU A 414 24.37 -29.06 -5.90
C LEU A 414 25.75 -29.48 -6.44
N LYS A 415 25.89 -29.88 -7.71
CA LYS A 415 27.18 -30.16 -8.34
C LYS A 415 28.03 -28.92 -8.62
N GLY A 416 27.40 -27.72 -8.63
CA GLY A 416 28.11 -26.44 -8.73
C GLY A 416 28.75 -26.03 -7.41
N ASP A 417 29.65 -25.03 -7.43
CA ASP A 417 30.21 -24.44 -6.22
C ASP A 417 29.19 -23.51 -5.56
N ILE A 418 28.26 -24.11 -4.79
CA ILE A 418 27.12 -23.43 -4.15
C ILE A 418 27.04 -23.67 -2.65
N GLY A 419 28.15 -24.09 -2.02
CA GLY A 419 28.18 -24.40 -0.59
C GLY A 419 27.65 -23.30 0.32
N TRP A 420 27.76 -22.05 -0.09
CA TRP A 420 27.23 -20.88 0.61
C TRP A 420 25.71 -20.70 0.43
N VAL A 421 25.13 -21.12 -0.70
CA VAL A 421 23.69 -20.96 -1.03
C VAL A 421 22.79 -21.81 -0.11
N VAL A 422 23.31 -22.92 0.40
CA VAL A 422 22.57 -23.85 1.26
C VAL A 422 22.15 -23.24 2.59
N ASN A 423 22.86 -22.21 3.04
CA ASN A 423 22.63 -21.51 4.30
C ASN A 423 21.97 -20.13 4.12
N GLU A 424 21.73 -19.69 2.88
CA GLU A 424 21.04 -18.44 2.63
C GLU A 424 19.52 -18.58 2.76
N ALA A 425 18.87 -17.52 3.27
CA ALA A 425 17.45 -17.47 3.37
C ALA A 425 16.84 -16.92 2.06
N ASP A 426 15.75 -17.53 1.61
CA ASP A 426 14.92 -17.01 0.52
C ASP A 426 14.15 -15.75 0.97
N TYR A 427 13.37 -15.17 0.06
CA TYR A 427 12.52 -13.99 0.32
C TYR A 427 11.47 -14.22 1.43
N SER A 428 11.18 -15.47 1.79
CA SER A 428 10.29 -15.84 2.90
C SER A 428 11.04 -16.06 4.23
N GLY A 429 12.37 -15.88 4.22
CA GLY A 429 13.23 -16.14 5.37
C GLY A 429 13.51 -17.62 5.63
N ASN A 430 13.16 -18.51 4.68
CA ASN A 430 13.42 -19.94 4.78
C ASN A 430 14.76 -20.27 4.12
N THR A 431 15.60 -21.01 4.82
CA THR A 431 16.77 -21.63 4.18
C THR A 431 16.34 -22.88 3.39
N PRO A 432 17.11 -23.32 2.38
CA PRO A 432 16.84 -24.55 1.66
C PRO A 432 16.63 -25.77 2.56
N LEU A 433 17.12 -25.76 3.79
CA LEU A 433 16.91 -26.80 4.79
C LEU A 433 15.53 -26.76 5.45
N VAL A 434 14.85 -25.62 5.48
CA VAL A 434 13.52 -25.49 6.08
C VAL A 434 12.41 -25.98 5.15
N GLY A 435 12.59 -25.86 3.81
CA GLY A 435 11.65 -26.35 2.82
C GLY A 435 11.43 -27.87 2.84
N PRO A 436 12.43 -28.72 3.09
CA PRO A 436 12.32 -30.17 3.02
C PRO A 436 11.76 -30.89 4.25
N ILE A 437 11.19 -30.21 5.23
CA ILE A 437 10.54 -30.89 6.38
C ILE A 437 9.52 -31.94 5.90
N LEU A 438 9.04 -31.82 4.66
CA LEU A 438 8.17 -32.80 3.98
C LEU A 438 8.91 -33.96 3.28
N HIS A 439 10.24 -33.89 3.07
CA HIS A 439 11.02 -34.92 2.39
C HIS A 439 12.34 -35.26 3.09
N ILE A 440 12.26 -36.14 4.09
CA ILE A 440 13.37 -36.56 4.96
C ILE A 440 14.65 -36.99 4.19
N ARG A 441 14.52 -37.52 2.98
CA ARG A 441 15.67 -37.92 2.14
C ARG A 441 16.47 -36.75 1.57
N MET A 442 15.77 -35.65 1.20
CA MET A 442 16.40 -34.42 0.70
C MET A 442 17.13 -33.63 1.80
N ALA A 443 16.52 -33.52 2.99
CA ALA A 443 17.14 -32.87 4.15
C ALA A 443 18.47 -33.50 4.53
N ARG A 444 18.59 -34.83 4.47
CA ARG A 444 19.86 -35.55 4.71
C ARG A 444 20.97 -35.19 3.72
N LYS A 445 20.66 -35.05 2.42
CA LYS A 445 21.65 -34.71 1.39
C LYS A 445 22.13 -33.25 1.51
N LEU A 446 21.24 -32.33 1.82
CA LEU A 446 21.59 -30.91 2.05
C LEU A 446 22.47 -30.73 3.28
N LEU A 447 22.21 -31.48 4.37
CA LEU A 447 23.06 -31.51 5.57
C LEU A 447 24.47 -32.03 5.29
N ILE A 448 24.62 -33.02 4.43
CA ILE A 448 25.93 -33.59 4.06
C ILE A 448 26.74 -32.59 3.21
N CYS A 449 26.11 -31.85 2.31
CA CYS A 449 26.76 -30.79 1.52
C CYS A 449 27.15 -29.57 2.38
N GLY A 450 26.39 -29.21 3.41
CA GLY A 450 26.67 -28.09 4.30
C GLY A 450 27.76 -28.36 5.35
N LEU A 451 28.03 -29.62 5.67
CA LEU A 451 29.04 -30.03 6.67
C LEU A 451 30.43 -30.21 6.09
N ASN A 452 30.61 -30.23 4.76
CA ASN A 452 31.91 -30.38 4.10
C ASN A 452 32.60 -29.05 3.75
N THR A 453 32.10 -27.91 4.19
CA THR A 453 32.67 -26.57 3.98
C THR A 453 33.08 -25.88 5.27
N GLY A 454 33.63 -26.66 6.23
CA GLY A 454 34.28 -26.19 7.44
C GLY A 454 35.76 -25.94 7.24
#